data_0cc992e197f0b209384112c787ac1a8b
#
_entry.id   0cc992e197f0b209384112c787ac1a8b
#
_cell.length_a   1.000
_cell.length_b   1.000
_cell.length_c   1.000
_cell.angle_alpha   90.00
_cell.angle_beta   90.00
_cell.angle_gamma   90.00
#
_symmetry.space_group_name_H-M   'P 1'
#
loop_
_entity.id
_entity.type
_entity.pdbx_description
1 polymer ?
#
loop_
_entity_poly.entity_id
_entity_poly.type
_entity_poly.pdbx_seq_one_letter_code
_entity_poly.pdbx_strand_id
1 'polypeptide(L)'
;MSEVIVITSGKGGVGKTTTSANVGTGLAKAGSKVCLIDTDIGLRNLDVVMGLENRIVYNLVDVVEGNCRIKQALIRDKRHPGLYLMPSAQTRDKSAVTPGQMVKVIDHLREQFDYIILDCPAGIEQGFQNAIAGADRALVVTTPEVSAIRDADRIIGLLEANGFKQMDLIINRLRMDMVKRGDMMSADDVVDILAVPLIGIVPDDENVVIATNQGEPLVGSDTPAGKAYRNVVDLSLIHISEPTRRRGIS
;
A
#
# COMPACT_ATOMS: atom_id res chain seq x y z
N MET A 1 -3.45 -7.62 -17.74
CA MET A 1 -3.10 -8.62 -16.70
C MET A 1 -3.23 -7.90 -15.37
N SER A 2 -3.92 -8.43 -14.37
CA SER A 2 -4.10 -7.78 -13.06
C SER A 2 -2.79 -7.83 -12.27
N GLU A 3 -2.41 -6.74 -11.60
CA GLU A 3 -1.25 -6.68 -10.71
C GLU A 3 -1.69 -6.53 -9.27
N VAL A 4 -1.08 -7.30 -8.37
CA VAL A 4 -1.35 -7.25 -6.93
C VAL A 4 -0.14 -6.69 -6.21
N ILE A 5 -0.33 -5.55 -5.56
CA ILE A 5 0.72 -4.78 -4.89
C ILE A 5 0.44 -4.78 -3.39
N VAL A 6 1.37 -5.32 -2.60
CA VAL A 6 1.31 -5.16 -1.14
C VAL A 6 2.08 -3.92 -0.72
N ILE A 7 1.44 -3.06 0.09
CA ILE A 7 2.10 -1.91 0.72
C ILE A 7 2.41 -2.26 2.16
N THR A 8 3.68 -2.35 2.49
CA THR A 8 4.15 -2.87 3.77
C THR A 8 5.22 -1.98 4.42
N SER A 9 5.49 -2.22 5.70
CA SER A 9 6.58 -1.57 6.45
C SER A 9 6.91 -2.38 7.69
N GLY A 10 8.11 -2.22 8.21
CA GLY A 10 8.49 -2.85 9.46
C GLY A 10 7.94 -2.16 10.71
N LYS A 11 7.61 -0.86 10.62
CA LYS A 11 7.18 -0.03 11.75
C LYS A 11 5.75 0.50 11.57
N GLY A 12 4.99 0.59 12.65
CA GLY A 12 3.70 1.27 12.66
C GLY A 12 3.85 2.79 12.50
N GLY A 13 2.84 3.43 11.90
CA GLY A 13 2.78 4.90 11.81
C GLY A 13 3.66 5.55 10.73
N VAL A 14 4.37 4.78 9.88
CA VAL A 14 5.20 5.35 8.80
C VAL A 14 4.39 5.82 7.57
N GLY A 15 3.08 5.56 7.53
CA GLY A 15 2.18 6.05 6.49
C GLY A 15 1.78 5.03 5.42
N LYS A 16 1.80 3.73 5.70
CA LYS A 16 1.33 2.67 4.77
C LYS A 16 -0.09 2.92 4.28
N THR A 17 -1.05 3.01 5.19
CA THR A 17 -2.48 3.19 4.89
C THR A 17 -2.73 4.46 4.07
N THR A 18 -2.06 5.56 4.41
CA THR A 18 -2.11 6.80 3.62
C THR A 18 -1.54 6.58 2.22
N THR A 19 -0.43 5.84 2.11
CA THR A 19 0.16 5.49 0.81
C THR A 19 -0.77 4.60 0.00
N SER A 20 -1.37 3.57 0.62
CA SER A 20 -2.34 2.67 -0.02
C SER A 20 -3.53 3.45 -0.59
N ALA A 21 -4.10 4.37 0.20
CA ALA A 21 -5.21 5.21 -0.22
C ALA A 21 -4.82 6.13 -1.39
N ASN A 22 -3.67 6.79 -1.32
CA ASN A 22 -3.21 7.73 -2.37
C ASN A 22 -2.81 7.02 -3.66
N VAL A 23 -2.05 5.92 -3.58
CA VAL A 23 -1.65 5.14 -4.76
C VAL A 23 -2.88 4.56 -5.45
N GLY A 24 -3.80 3.93 -4.70
CA GLY A 24 -5.03 3.37 -5.27
C GLY A 24 -5.94 4.42 -5.90
N THR A 25 -6.10 5.57 -5.24
CA THR A 25 -6.89 6.68 -5.80
C THR A 25 -6.23 7.26 -7.05
N GLY A 26 -4.89 7.38 -7.05
CA GLY A 26 -4.14 7.87 -8.20
C GLY A 26 -4.26 6.96 -9.42
N LEU A 27 -4.12 5.66 -9.23
CA LEU A 27 -4.32 4.66 -10.29
C LEU A 27 -5.75 4.70 -10.84
N ALA A 28 -6.76 4.86 -9.98
CA ALA A 28 -8.15 5.00 -10.42
C ALA A 28 -8.38 6.30 -11.20
N LYS A 29 -7.77 7.42 -10.79
CA LYS A 29 -7.79 8.69 -11.53
C LYS A 29 -7.10 8.58 -12.89
N ALA A 30 -6.10 7.71 -13.02
CA ALA A 30 -5.45 7.39 -14.29
C ALA A 30 -6.28 6.46 -15.20
N GLY A 31 -7.49 6.06 -14.77
CA GLY A 31 -8.44 5.27 -15.54
C GLY A 31 -8.43 3.77 -15.27
N SER A 32 -7.61 3.29 -14.34
CA SER A 32 -7.55 1.89 -13.98
C SER A 32 -8.68 1.49 -13.02
N LYS A 33 -9.07 0.22 -13.06
CA LYS A 33 -10.01 -0.34 -12.09
C LYS A 33 -9.25 -0.93 -10.91
N VAL A 34 -9.41 -0.36 -9.73
CA VAL A 34 -8.58 -0.62 -8.54
C VAL A 34 -9.42 -1.15 -7.39
N CYS A 35 -8.93 -2.19 -6.73
CA CYS A 35 -9.45 -2.69 -5.46
C CYS A 35 -8.42 -2.48 -4.35
N LEU A 36 -8.77 -1.69 -3.34
CA LEU A 36 -8.04 -1.59 -2.09
C LEU A 36 -8.55 -2.66 -1.13
N ILE A 37 -7.66 -3.39 -0.47
CA ILE A 37 -8.02 -4.36 0.57
C ILE A 37 -7.28 -3.98 1.86
N ASP A 38 -8.04 -3.68 2.90
CA ASP A 38 -7.52 -3.52 4.25
C ASP A 38 -7.31 -4.92 4.86
N THR A 39 -6.07 -5.28 5.15
CA THR A 39 -5.71 -6.58 5.74
C THR A 39 -5.37 -6.46 7.23
N ASP A 40 -5.55 -5.28 7.86
CA ASP A 40 -5.32 -5.06 9.29
C ASP A 40 -6.57 -5.45 10.10
N ILE A 41 -6.75 -6.77 10.28
CA ILE A 41 -7.88 -7.32 11.04
C ILE A 41 -7.75 -6.89 12.50
N GLY A 42 -8.84 -6.29 13.01
CA GLY A 42 -8.93 -5.79 14.39
C GLY A 42 -8.69 -4.28 14.54
N LEU A 43 -8.02 -3.60 13.60
CA LEU A 43 -7.76 -2.16 13.69
C LEU A 43 -8.48 -1.33 12.62
N ARG A 44 -8.68 -1.84 11.43
CA ARG A 44 -9.43 -1.21 10.33
C ARG A 44 -9.23 0.31 10.23
N ASN A 45 -8.34 0.77 9.35
CA ASN A 45 -8.02 2.19 9.21
C ASN A 45 -8.19 2.73 7.80
N LEU A 46 -8.14 1.88 6.79
CA LEU A 46 -8.15 2.32 5.40
C LEU A 46 -9.50 2.95 4.99
N ASP A 47 -10.60 2.45 5.53
CA ASP A 47 -11.95 2.99 5.32
C ASP A 47 -12.10 4.42 5.87
N VAL A 48 -11.47 4.73 7.00
CA VAL A 48 -11.47 6.09 7.58
C VAL A 48 -10.67 7.04 6.70
N VAL A 49 -9.47 6.64 6.28
CA VAL A 49 -8.62 7.43 5.36
C VAL A 49 -9.32 7.70 4.03
N MET A 50 -10.20 6.78 3.61
CA MET A 50 -10.99 6.89 2.39
C MET A 50 -12.36 7.55 2.60
N GLY A 51 -12.78 7.87 3.85
CA GLY A 51 -14.10 8.42 4.16
C GLY A 51 -15.26 7.49 3.76
N LEU A 52 -15.06 6.18 3.89
CA LEU A 52 -16.01 5.14 3.49
C LEU A 52 -16.55 4.34 4.67
N GLU A 53 -16.18 4.67 5.90
CA GLU A 53 -16.49 3.91 7.13
C GLU A 53 -17.99 3.73 7.37
N ASN A 54 -18.80 4.72 6.99
CA ASN A 54 -20.27 4.69 7.17
C ASN A 54 -21.01 3.84 6.10
N ARG A 55 -20.28 3.21 5.17
CA ARG A 55 -20.85 2.45 4.06
C ARG A 55 -20.60 0.95 4.17
N ILE A 56 -19.97 0.52 5.25
CA ILE A 56 -19.58 -0.88 5.46
C ILE A 56 -20.76 -1.68 5.98
N VAL A 57 -21.12 -2.73 5.24
CA VAL A 57 -22.10 -3.74 5.63
C VAL A 57 -21.44 -5.09 5.88
N TYR A 58 -20.55 -5.48 4.99
CA TYR A 58 -19.74 -6.70 5.05
C TYR A 58 -18.25 -6.34 4.88
N ASN A 59 -17.40 -7.25 5.32
CA ASN A 59 -15.95 -7.09 5.34
C ASN A 59 -15.23 -8.36 4.82
N LEU A 60 -13.91 -8.32 4.77
CA LEU A 60 -13.07 -9.40 4.30
C LEU A 60 -13.34 -10.74 5.05
N VAL A 61 -13.54 -10.68 6.37
CA VAL A 61 -13.80 -11.89 7.17
C VAL A 61 -15.17 -12.51 6.81
N ASP A 62 -16.19 -11.68 6.58
CA ASP A 62 -17.50 -12.17 6.12
C ASP A 62 -17.42 -12.90 4.79
N VAL A 63 -16.58 -12.43 3.87
CA VAL A 63 -16.32 -13.09 2.59
C VAL A 63 -15.66 -14.46 2.81
N VAL A 64 -14.62 -14.50 3.63
CA VAL A 64 -13.82 -15.70 3.89
C VAL A 64 -14.64 -16.78 4.64
N GLU A 65 -15.51 -16.36 5.55
CA GLU A 65 -16.44 -17.25 6.27
C GLU A 65 -17.66 -17.69 5.42
N GLY A 66 -17.85 -17.10 4.22
CA GLY A 66 -18.98 -17.42 3.34
C GLY A 66 -20.30 -16.76 3.74
N ASN A 67 -20.26 -15.77 4.65
CA ASN A 67 -21.44 -15.01 5.10
C ASN A 67 -21.98 -14.08 4.01
N CYS A 68 -21.15 -13.71 3.03
CA CYS A 68 -21.54 -12.89 1.89
C CYS A 68 -20.71 -13.22 0.65
N ARG A 69 -21.19 -12.77 -0.52
CA ARG A 69 -20.42 -12.81 -1.76
C ARG A 69 -19.43 -11.63 -1.80
N ILE A 70 -18.28 -11.80 -2.46
CA ILE A 70 -17.24 -10.77 -2.60
C ILE A 70 -17.83 -9.42 -3.03
N LYS A 71 -18.73 -9.41 -4.03
CA LYS A 71 -19.38 -8.20 -4.52
C LYS A 71 -20.18 -7.43 -3.47
N GLN A 72 -20.66 -8.08 -2.43
CA GLN A 72 -21.44 -7.45 -1.34
C GLN A 72 -20.52 -6.77 -0.31
N ALA A 73 -19.28 -7.23 -0.17
CA ALA A 73 -18.27 -6.62 0.69
C ALA A 73 -17.51 -5.47 0.01
N LEU A 74 -17.55 -5.39 -1.33
CA LEU A 74 -16.90 -4.31 -2.08
C LEU A 74 -17.69 -3.00 -1.99
N ILE A 75 -17.04 -1.96 -1.49
CA ILE A 75 -17.58 -0.60 -1.43
C ILE A 75 -17.02 0.20 -2.60
N ARG A 76 -17.87 0.63 -3.53
CA ARG A 76 -17.47 1.51 -4.62
C ARG A 76 -17.33 2.95 -4.10
N ASP A 77 -16.19 3.59 -4.32
CA ASP A 77 -16.05 5.03 -4.07
C ASP A 77 -16.80 5.81 -5.16
N LYS A 78 -17.75 6.67 -4.74
CA LYS A 78 -18.55 7.49 -5.66
C LYS A 78 -17.78 8.68 -6.22
N ARG A 79 -16.72 9.13 -5.50
CA ARG A 79 -15.87 10.27 -5.88
C ARG A 79 -14.82 9.88 -6.92
N HIS A 80 -14.40 8.62 -6.90
CA HIS A 80 -13.32 8.08 -7.74
C HIS A 80 -13.85 6.88 -8.54
N PRO A 81 -14.39 7.10 -9.75
CA PRO A 81 -14.86 6.02 -10.62
C PRO A 81 -13.75 4.98 -10.84
N GLY A 82 -14.09 3.70 -10.69
CA GLY A 82 -13.12 2.61 -10.81
C GLY A 82 -12.45 2.19 -9.50
N LEU A 83 -12.59 2.96 -8.41
CA LEU A 83 -12.02 2.64 -7.10
C LEU A 83 -13.02 1.89 -6.21
N TYR A 84 -12.56 0.80 -5.63
CA TYR A 84 -13.31 -0.04 -4.69
C TYR A 84 -12.48 -0.32 -3.45
N LEU A 85 -13.16 -0.48 -2.31
CA LEU A 85 -12.58 -0.86 -1.04
C LEU A 85 -13.22 -2.16 -0.54
N MET A 86 -12.39 -3.13 -0.15
CA MET A 86 -12.78 -4.23 0.72
C MET A 86 -12.26 -3.94 2.13
N PRO A 87 -13.14 -3.62 3.07
CA PRO A 87 -12.73 -3.26 4.42
C PRO A 87 -12.36 -4.49 5.23
N SER A 88 -11.52 -4.30 6.24
CA SER A 88 -11.22 -5.29 7.26
C SER A 88 -12.32 -5.39 8.33
N ALA A 89 -12.25 -6.40 9.19
CA ALA A 89 -13.13 -6.55 10.35
C ALA A 89 -12.55 -5.82 11.57
N GLN A 90 -13.41 -5.12 12.34
CA GLN A 90 -13.00 -4.39 13.56
C GLN A 90 -12.83 -5.28 14.80
N THR A 91 -13.66 -6.32 14.93
CA THR A 91 -13.85 -7.06 16.19
C THR A 91 -13.51 -8.55 16.05
N ARG A 92 -12.66 -8.88 15.08
CA ARG A 92 -12.26 -10.27 14.82
C ARG A 92 -10.79 -10.50 15.19
N ASP A 93 -10.45 -11.72 15.49
CA ASP A 93 -9.08 -12.14 15.70
C ASP A 93 -8.28 -12.13 14.40
N LYS A 94 -7.00 -11.81 14.48
CA LYS A 94 -6.10 -11.78 13.31
C LYS A 94 -5.96 -13.12 12.61
N SER A 95 -6.27 -14.21 13.30
CA SER A 95 -6.30 -15.58 12.74
C SER A 95 -7.56 -15.91 11.95
N ALA A 96 -8.56 -15.02 11.92
CA ALA A 96 -9.82 -15.24 11.19
C ALA A 96 -9.62 -15.41 9.68
N VAL A 97 -8.50 -14.98 9.15
CA VAL A 97 -8.12 -15.14 7.74
C VAL A 97 -6.77 -15.83 7.64
N THR A 98 -6.67 -16.80 6.75
CA THR A 98 -5.42 -17.51 6.44
C THR A 98 -4.82 -17.06 5.11
N PRO A 99 -3.49 -17.25 4.87
CA PRO A 99 -2.87 -16.95 3.58
C PRO A 99 -3.56 -17.61 2.39
N GLY A 100 -3.95 -18.89 2.52
CA GLY A 100 -4.65 -19.61 1.45
C GLY A 100 -6.05 -19.06 1.13
N GLN A 101 -6.73 -18.49 2.11
CA GLN A 101 -8.02 -17.83 1.91
C GLN A 101 -7.83 -16.47 1.23
N MET A 102 -6.77 -15.70 1.61
CA MET A 102 -6.39 -14.46 0.92
C MET A 102 -6.12 -14.70 -0.56
N VAL A 103 -5.33 -15.72 -0.89
CA VAL A 103 -5.04 -16.07 -2.30
C VAL A 103 -6.34 -16.29 -3.08
N LYS A 104 -7.31 -17.06 -2.55
CA LYS A 104 -8.60 -17.30 -3.22
C LYS A 104 -9.41 -16.02 -3.44
N VAL A 105 -9.42 -15.11 -2.48
CA VAL A 105 -10.09 -13.80 -2.62
C VAL A 105 -9.41 -12.97 -3.70
N ILE A 106 -8.08 -12.90 -3.68
CA ILE A 106 -7.28 -12.15 -4.64
C ILE A 106 -7.47 -12.70 -6.06
N ASP A 107 -7.41 -14.03 -6.26
CA ASP A 107 -7.58 -14.67 -7.57
C ASP A 107 -8.95 -14.34 -8.18
N HIS A 108 -10.01 -14.32 -7.38
CA HIS A 108 -11.33 -13.93 -7.84
C HIS A 108 -11.40 -12.43 -8.23
N LEU A 109 -10.68 -11.57 -7.49
CA LEU A 109 -10.63 -10.13 -7.79
C LEU A 109 -9.77 -9.81 -9.02
N ARG A 110 -8.73 -10.61 -9.31
CA ARG A 110 -7.89 -10.45 -10.50
C ARG A 110 -8.68 -10.46 -11.81
N GLU A 111 -9.81 -11.15 -11.85
CA GLU A 111 -10.69 -11.20 -13.03
C GLU A 111 -11.42 -9.87 -13.29
N GLN A 112 -11.47 -8.98 -12.29
CA GLN A 112 -12.33 -7.80 -12.32
C GLN A 112 -11.57 -6.48 -12.19
N PHE A 113 -10.33 -6.51 -11.73
CA PHE A 113 -9.53 -5.32 -11.41
C PHE A 113 -8.19 -5.34 -12.14
N ASP A 114 -7.74 -4.15 -12.54
CA ASP A 114 -6.41 -3.95 -13.12
C ASP A 114 -5.34 -3.98 -12.02
N TYR A 115 -5.67 -3.39 -10.87
CA TYR A 115 -4.81 -3.36 -9.69
C TYR A 115 -5.57 -3.80 -8.44
N ILE A 116 -4.89 -4.58 -7.60
CA ILE A 116 -5.32 -4.92 -6.25
C ILE A 116 -4.22 -4.44 -5.30
N ILE A 117 -4.55 -3.54 -4.38
CA ILE A 117 -3.61 -3.01 -3.40
C ILE A 117 -3.97 -3.55 -2.03
N LEU A 118 -3.02 -4.22 -1.40
CA LEU A 118 -3.13 -4.80 -0.09
C LEU A 118 -2.47 -3.87 0.94
N ASP A 119 -3.28 -3.23 1.79
CA ASP A 119 -2.77 -2.45 2.92
C ASP A 119 -2.38 -3.41 4.04
N CYS A 120 -1.09 -3.61 4.22
CA CYS A 120 -0.54 -4.58 5.17
C CYS A 120 -0.51 -4.00 6.59
N PRO A 121 -0.86 -4.76 7.64
CA PRO A 121 -0.65 -4.32 9.02
C PRO A 121 0.85 -4.11 9.30
N ALA A 122 1.15 -3.39 10.36
CA ALA A 122 2.53 -3.24 10.82
C ALA A 122 3.08 -4.54 11.41
N GLY A 123 4.37 -4.78 11.23
CA GLY A 123 5.07 -5.94 11.79
C GLY A 123 5.12 -7.14 10.85
N ILE A 124 5.49 -8.29 11.40
CA ILE A 124 5.86 -9.51 10.67
C ILE A 124 4.96 -10.71 11.02
N GLU A 125 3.90 -10.46 11.76
CA GLU A 125 3.01 -11.50 12.27
C GLU A 125 2.06 -12.06 11.20
N GLN A 126 1.04 -12.80 11.61
CA GLN A 126 0.05 -13.44 10.75
C GLN A 126 -0.56 -12.50 9.70
N GLY A 127 -0.85 -11.24 10.06
CA GLY A 127 -1.39 -10.26 9.12
C GLY A 127 -0.44 -9.94 7.95
N PHE A 128 0.86 -9.89 8.21
CA PHE A 128 1.88 -9.73 7.17
C PHE A 128 1.88 -10.95 6.23
N GLN A 129 1.85 -12.18 6.77
CA GLN A 129 1.82 -13.41 5.97
C GLN A 129 0.57 -13.47 5.08
N ASN A 130 -0.58 -13.04 5.61
CA ASN A 130 -1.82 -12.96 4.83
C ASN A 130 -1.71 -11.95 3.69
N ALA A 131 -1.14 -10.76 3.96
CA ALA A 131 -1.04 -9.70 2.97
C ALA A 131 -0.08 -10.05 1.82
N ILE A 132 1.04 -10.72 2.09
CA ILE A 132 2.02 -11.06 1.06
C ILE A 132 1.65 -12.29 0.23
N ALA A 133 0.76 -13.16 0.72
CA ALA A 133 0.52 -14.49 0.13
C ALA A 133 0.05 -14.49 -1.34
N GLY A 134 -0.62 -13.43 -1.79
CA GLY A 134 -1.12 -13.32 -3.17
C GLY A 134 -0.56 -12.14 -3.93
N ALA A 135 0.43 -11.43 -3.38
CA ALA A 135 0.99 -10.24 -3.99
C ALA A 135 2.09 -10.58 -5.02
N ASP A 136 2.11 -9.82 -6.10
CA ASP A 136 3.11 -9.93 -7.18
C ASP A 136 4.32 -9.03 -6.91
N ARG A 137 4.08 -7.88 -6.25
CA ARG A 137 5.05 -6.81 -6.01
C ARG A 137 4.86 -6.21 -4.62
N ALA A 138 5.93 -5.70 -4.03
CA ALA A 138 5.88 -5.02 -2.74
C ALA A 138 6.33 -3.56 -2.85
N LEU A 139 5.59 -2.65 -2.22
CA LEU A 139 6.02 -1.29 -1.94
C LEU A 139 6.36 -1.19 -0.45
N VAL A 140 7.63 -1.00 -0.14
CA VAL A 140 8.11 -0.85 1.22
C VAL A 140 8.09 0.63 1.58
N VAL A 141 7.32 1.00 2.61
CA VAL A 141 7.24 2.39 3.09
C VAL A 141 8.06 2.53 4.36
N THR A 142 8.96 3.50 4.37
CA THR A 142 9.76 3.84 5.56
C THR A 142 9.82 5.36 5.77
N THR A 143 10.29 5.77 6.95
CA THR A 143 10.69 7.15 7.24
C THR A 143 12.20 7.21 7.40
N PRO A 144 12.87 8.37 7.20
CA PRO A 144 14.32 8.50 7.29
C PRO A 144 14.82 8.56 8.75
N GLU A 145 14.29 7.67 9.58
CA GLU A 145 14.66 7.46 10.98
C GLU A 145 15.37 6.12 11.14
N VAL A 146 16.46 6.08 11.90
CA VAL A 146 17.29 4.87 12.09
C VAL A 146 16.47 3.63 12.47
N SER A 147 15.51 3.78 13.39
CA SER A 147 14.66 2.65 13.80
C SER A 147 13.74 2.16 12.67
N ALA A 148 13.14 3.07 11.89
CA ALA A 148 12.27 2.71 10.79
C ALA A 148 13.05 2.03 9.65
N ILE A 149 14.27 2.49 9.37
CA ILE A 149 15.15 1.89 8.35
C ILE A 149 15.56 0.49 8.76
N ARG A 150 15.94 0.25 10.02
CA ARG A 150 16.26 -1.10 10.53
C ARG A 150 15.08 -2.05 10.39
N ASP A 151 13.88 -1.57 10.70
CA ASP A 151 12.67 -2.37 10.58
C ASP A 151 12.31 -2.62 9.10
N ALA A 152 12.56 -1.65 8.21
CA ALA A 152 12.39 -1.82 6.77
C ALA A 152 13.36 -2.85 6.17
N ASP A 153 14.63 -2.81 6.55
CA ASP A 153 15.64 -3.80 6.16
C ASP A 153 15.20 -5.22 6.52
N ARG A 154 14.67 -5.41 7.73
CA ARG A 154 14.10 -6.68 8.17
C ARG A 154 12.93 -7.15 7.31
N ILE A 155 12.02 -6.25 6.93
CA ILE A 155 10.89 -6.56 6.04
C ILE A 155 11.37 -6.94 4.66
N ILE A 156 12.34 -6.21 4.10
CA ILE A 156 12.94 -6.52 2.79
C ILE A 156 13.51 -7.94 2.80
N GLY A 157 14.31 -8.30 3.80
CA GLY A 157 14.84 -9.65 3.92
C GLY A 157 13.74 -10.74 4.04
N LEU A 158 12.63 -10.44 4.72
CA LEU A 158 11.49 -11.36 4.78
C LEU A 158 10.77 -11.50 3.44
N LEU A 159 10.60 -10.41 2.69
CA LEU A 159 10.02 -10.45 1.34
C LEU A 159 10.90 -11.25 0.39
N GLU A 160 12.21 -11.06 0.41
CA GLU A 160 13.17 -11.85 -0.36
C GLU A 160 13.08 -13.34 -0.02
N ALA A 161 13.03 -13.70 1.27
CA ALA A 161 12.86 -15.06 1.74
C ALA A 161 11.54 -15.70 1.29
N ASN A 162 10.49 -14.89 1.06
CA ASN A 162 9.20 -15.31 0.49
C ASN A 162 9.16 -15.25 -1.05
N GLY A 163 10.29 -14.97 -1.71
CA GLY A 163 10.44 -15.07 -3.16
C GLY A 163 10.03 -13.82 -3.95
N PHE A 164 9.83 -12.68 -3.29
CA PHE A 164 9.57 -11.41 -3.98
C PHE A 164 10.78 -10.99 -4.80
N LYS A 165 10.55 -10.75 -6.09
CA LYS A 165 11.58 -10.27 -7.04
C LYS A 165 11.42 -8.79 -7.38
N GLN A 166 10.24 -8.25 -7.13
CA GLN A 166 9.90 -6.85 -7.40
C GLN A 166 9.53 -6.17 -6.09
N MET A 167 10.43 -5.34 -5.64
CA MET A 167 10.28 -4.53 -4.44
C MET A 167 10.72 -3.12 -4.76
N ASP A 168 9.97 -2.14 -4.31
CA ASP A 168 10.30 -0.73 -4.46
C ASP A 168 10.14 -0.01 -3.12
N LEU A 169 10.89 1.07 -2.96
CA LEU A 169 10.96 1.86 -1.75
C LEU A 169 10.19 3.19 -1.91
N ILE A 170 9.44 3.55 -0.88
CA ILE A 170 8.89 4.90 -0.69
C ILE A 170 9.44 5.45 0.61
N ILE A 171 10.13 6.59 0.54
CA ILE A 171 10.58 7.32 1.73
C ILE A 171 9.54 8.39 2.04
N ASN A 172 8.87 8.24 3.19
CA ASN A 172 7.82 9.14 3.65
C ASN A 172 8.32 10.09 4.75
N ARG A 173 7.67 11.25 4.88
CA ARG A 173 7.97 12.29 5.88
C ARG A 173 9.40 12.81 5.83
N LEU A 174 9.97 12.92 4.63
CA LEU A 174 11.29 13.53 4.47
C LEU A 174 11.20 15.05 4.73
N ARG A 175 12.11 15.54 5.57
CA ARG A 175 12.25 16.97 5.91
C ARG A 175 13.58 17.50 5.41
N MET A 176 13.53 18.23 4.29
CA MET A 176 14.73 18.76 3.63
C MET A 176 15.53 19.75 4.49
N ASP A 177 14.86 20.47 5.40
CA ASP A 177 15.53 21.37 6.36
C ASP A 177 16.38 20.58 7.37
N MET A 178 15.91 19.42 7.83
CA MET A 178 16.64 18.53 8.73
C MET A 178 17.79 17.79 8.00
N VAL A 179 17.55 17.34 6.76
CA VAL A 179 18.59 16.71 5.94
C VAL A 179 19.76 17.67 5.72
N LYS A 180 19.49 18.93 5.37
CA LYS A 180 20.53 19.95 5.17
C LYS A 180 21.36 20.25 6.42
N ARG A 181 20.81 20.09 7.61
CA ARG A 181 21.51 20.27 8.88
C ARG A 181 22.23 19.00 9.36
N GLY A 182 22.01 17.85 8.72
CA GLY A 182 22.54 16.57 9.16
C GLY A 182 21.75 15.93 10.31
N ASP A 183 20.56 16.43 10.62
CA ASP A 183 19.68 15.92 11.68
C ASP A 183 18.80 14.75 11.23
N MET A 184 18.74 14.51 9.92
CA MET A 184 17.96 13.45 9.29
C MET A 184 18.74 12.83 8.14
N MET A 185 18.64 11.53 7.93
CA MET A 185 19.24 10.86 6.78
C MET A 185 18.67 11.40 5.47
N SER A 186 19.53 11.51 4.46
CA SER A 186 19.10 11.83 3.09
C SER A 186 18.42 10.62 2.44
N ALA A 187 17.74 10.85 1.32
CA ALA A 187 17.17 9.75 0.54
C ALA A 187 18.25 8.81 0.01
N ASP A 188 19.40 9.35 -0.39
CA ASP A 188 20.54 8.57 -0.89
C ASP A 188 21.10 7.65 0.21
N ASP A 189 21.26 8.16 1.44
CA ASP A 189 21.70 7.32 2.58
C ASP A 189 20.74 6.15 2.82
N VAL A 190 19.42 6.39 2.74
CA VAL A 190 18.40 5.34 2.95
C VAL A 190 18.45 4.30 1.83
N VAL A 191 18.60 4.73 0.58
CA VAL A 191 18.72 3.83 -0.59
C VAL A 191 19.99 2.99 -0.50
N ASP A 192 21.11 3.58 -0.11
CA ASP A 192 22.39 2.88 0.04
C ASP A 192 22.31 1.79 1.13
N ILE A 193 21.56 2.05 2.20
CA ILE A 193 21.38 1.06 3.28
C ILE A 193 20.42 -0.07 2.86
N LEU A 194 19.28 0.26 2.26
CA LEU A 194 18.23 -0.72 1.98
C LEU A 194 18.41 -1.46 0.65
N ALA A 195 19.21 -0.92 -0.28
CA ALA A 195 19.51 -1.50 -1.58
C ALA A 195 18.29 -1.91 -2.43
N VAL A 196 17.17 -1.18 -2.28
CA VAL A 196 15.92 -1.39 -3.01
C VAL A 196 15.63 -0.15 -3.86
N PRO A 197 15.15 -0.31 -5.11
CA PRO A 197 14.82 0.82 -5.99
C PRO A 197 13.86 1.82 -5.34
N LEU A 198 14.22 3.09 -5.36
CA LEU A 198 13.39 4.18 -4.85
C LEU A 198 12.43 4.66 -5.95
N ILE A 199 11.12 4.60 -5.68
CA ILE A 199 10.09 5.11 -6.61
C ILE A 199 9.43 6.39 -6.13
N GLY A 200 9.65 6.81 -4.89
CA GLY A 200 9.07 8.06 -4.44
C GLY A 200 9.58 8.56 -3.10
N ILE A 201 9.60 9.88 -3.00
CA ILE A 201 9.89 10.60 -1.77
C ILE A 201 8.68 11.48 -1.47
N VAL A 202 8.03 11.22 -0.34
CA VAL A 202 6.90 12.02 0.14
C VAL A 202 7.40 12.93 1.25
N PRO A 203 7.31 14.25 1.09
CA PRO A 203 7.73 15.19 2.13
C PRO A 203 6.80 15.12 3.34
N ASP A 204 7.31 15.57 4.50
CA ASP A 204 6.48 15.81 5.67
C ASP A 204 5.58 17.03 5.37
N ASP A 205 4.26 16.80 5.31
CA ASP A 205 3.28 17.78 4.83
C ASP A 205 2.02 17.69 5.72
N GLU A 206 1.68 18.78 6.38
CA GLU A 206 0.50 18.86 7.26
C GLU A 206 -0.82 18.59 6.51
N ASN A 207 -0.86 18.85 5.20
CA ASN A 207 -2.04 18.56 4.39
C ASN A 207 -2.39 17.07 4.35
N VAL A 208 -1.44 16.18 4.63
CA VAL A 208 -1.70 14.74 4.78
C VAL A 208 -2.65 14.48 5.94
N VAL A 209 -2.42 15.13 7.08
CA VAL A 209 -3.29 15.00 8.26
C VAL A 209 -4.68 15.58 7.98
N ILE A 210 -4.73 16.75 7.34
CA ILE A 210 -6.00 17.41 6.98
C ILE A 210 -6.81 16.50 6.04
N ALA A 211 -6.20 15.99 4.98
CA ALA A 211 -6.83 15.12 4.01
C ALA A 211 -7.33 13.80 4.65
N THR A 212 -6.52 13.19 5.51
CA THR A 212 -6.90 11.98 6.26
C THR A 212 -8.11 12.24 7.15
N ASN A 213 -8.15 13.36 7.88
CA ASN A 213 -9.29 13.72 8.73
C ASN A 213 -10.57 14.03 7.93
N GLN A 214 -10.43 14.43 6.68
CA GLN A 214 -11.54 14.66 5.76
C GLN A 214 -11.98 13.38 5.03
N GLY A 215 -11.23 12.28 5.19
CA GLY A 215 -11.49 11.02 4.47
C GLY A 215 -11.28 11.16 2.95
N GLU A 216 -10.35 12.02 2.53
CA GLU A 216 -10.10 12.30 1.11
C GLU A 216 -8.60 12.20 0.79
N PRO A 217 -8.15 11.20 0.02
CA PRO A 217 -6.76 11.09 -0.41
C PRO A 217 -6.31 12.32 -1.21
N LEU A 218 -5.10 12.83 -0.89
CA LEU A 218 -4.61 14.10 -1.46
C LEU A 218 -3.91 13.94 -2.82
N VAL A 219 -3.75 12.74 -3.35
CA VAL A 219 -3.22 12.53 -4.70
C VAL A 219 -4.02 13.31 -5.75
N GLY A 220 -3.42 14.20 -6.46
CA GLY A 220 -4.12 15.09 -7.39
C GLY A 220 -4.35 16.49 -6.85
N SER A 221 -4.04 16.76 -5.57
CA SER A 221 -3.93 18.12 -5.05
C SER A 221 -2.59 18.76 -5.46
N ASP A 222 -2.50 20.08 -5.36
CA ASP A 222 -1.25 20.82 -5.64
C ASP A 222 -0.29 20.88 -4.45
N THR A 223 -0.62 20.18 -3.35
CA THR A 223 0.25 20.09 -2.18
C THR A 223 1.55 19.33 -2.50
N PRO A 224 2.64 19.55 -1.74
CA PRO A 224 3.89 18.84 -1.95
C PRO A 224 3.73 17.31 -1.90
N ALA A 225 2.98 16.78 -0.91
CA ALA A 225 2.71 15.36 -0.80
C ALA A 225 1.79 14.85 -1.91
N GLY A 226 0.78 15.63 -2.34
CA GLY A 226 -0.10 15.27 -3.44
C GLY A 226 0.65 15.12 -4.76
N LYS A 227 1.62 16.01 -5.04
CA LYS A 227 2.52 15.91 -6.20
C LYS A 227 3.42 14.68 -6.10
N ALA A 228 3.97 14.41 -4.91
CA ALA A 228 4.82 13.25 -4.67
C ALA A 228 4.07 11.94 -4.95
N TYR A 229 2.83 11.80 -4.46
CA TYR A 229 2.02 10.61 -4.75
C TYR A 229 1.65 10.47 -6.22
N ARG A 230 1.43 11.57 -6.96
CA ARG A 230 1.25 11.50 -8.43
C ARG A 230 2.48 10.89 -9.10
N ASN A 231 3.66 11.37 -8.74
CA ASN A 231 4.92 10.84 -9.30
C ASN A 231 5.10 9.34 -8.98
N VAL A 232 4.74 8.90 -7.78
CA VAL A 232 4.75 7.47 -7.41
C VAL A 232 3.82 6.66 -8.32
N VAL A 233 2.61 7.17 -8.58
CA VAL A 233 1.64 6.51 -9.47
C VAL A 233 2.17 6.43 -10.89
N ASP A 234 2.70 7.53 -11.43
CA ASP A 234 3.23 7.59 -12.78
C ASP A 234 4.38 6.59 -12.97
N LEU A 235 5.32 6.52 -12.02
CA LEU A 235 6.41 5.55 -12.03
C LEU A 235 5.92 4.11 -11.88
N SER A 236 4.90 3.86 -11.06
CA SER A 236 4.28 2.53 -10.93
C SER A 236 3.68 2.07 -12.26
N LEU A 237 3.03 2.95 -13.03
CA LEU A 237 2.47 2.65 -14.33
C LEU A 237 3.54 2.39 -15.41
N ILE A 238 4.68 3.11 -15.36
CA ILE A 238 5.78 2.94 -16.32
C ILE A 238 6.45 1.57 -16.15
N HIS A 239 6.66 1.10 -14.93
CA HIS A 239 7.27 -0.21 -14.66
C HIS A 239 6.46 -1.40 -15.19
N ILE A 240 5.18 -1.23 -15.46
CA ILE A 240 4.30 -2.26 -16.05
C ILE A 240 4.41 -2.30 -17.56
N SER A 241 4.70 -1.18 -18.22
CA SER A 241 4.78 -1.06 -19.67
C SER A 241 6.13 -1.52 -20.27
N GLU A 242 7.16 -1.71 -19.45
CA GLU A 242 8.44 -2.28 -19.89
C GLU A 242 8.58 -3.75 -19.44
N PRO A 243 8.27 -4.73 -20.31
CA PRO A 243 8.71 -6.11 -20.08
C PRO A 243 10.24 -6.10 -20.07
N THR A 244 10.84 -6.60 -19.00
CA THR A 244 12.28 -6.77 -18.77
C THR A 244 13.05 -6.97 -20.08
N ARG A 245 13.66 -5.91 -20.62
CA ARG A 245 14.74 -6.07 -21.58
C ARG A 245 15.90 -6.70 -20.82
N ARG A 246 16.00 -8.04 -20.92
CA ARG A 246 17.23 -8.76 -20.61
C ARG A 246 18.35 -8.09 -21.40
N ARG A 247 19.22 -7.36 -20.72
CA ARG A 247 20.55 -7.05 -21.27
C ARG A 247 21.28 -8.37 -21.35
N GLY A 248 21.24 -8.97 -22.54
CA GLY A 248 22.19 -10.00 -22.91
C GLY A 248 23.57 -9.35 -22.93
N ILE A 249 24.43 -9.78 -22.05
CA ILE A 249 25.86 -9.52 -22.13
C ILE A 249 26.38 -10.52 -23.16
N SER A 250 26.83 -9.99 -24.30
CA SER A 250 27.70 -10.67 -25.26
C SER A 250 29.12 -10.53 -24.76
#